data_42b3ed6a301e6d9dc963d5727521deb0
#
_entry.id   42b3ed6a301e6d9dc963d5727521deb0
#
_cell.length_a   1.000
_cell.length_b   1.000
_cell.length_c   1.000
_cell.angle_alpha   90.00
_cell.angle_beta   90.00
_cell.angle_gamma   90.00
#
_symmetry.space_group_name_H-M   'P 1'
#
loop_
_entity.id
_entity.type
_entity.pdbx_description
1 polymer ?
#
loop_
_entity_poly.entity_id
_entity_poly.type
_entity_poly.pdbx_seq_one_letter_code
_entity_poly.pdbx_strand_id
1 'polypeptide(L)'
;MNYHLRKSFLSVILTITTGLSFDSHLIQKWQPLFDGKTLKGWHVLPGGNWRVEKGKIVGRSEKSDPRHGLLVTDSTYKDFTLRIKYLAVKGNSGLYFRVKEVGGVYGVEGLQAEIDPFSGDGGLYETGGRGWVVEPDSADVKKWYKPGKWNTMTVSAKGQSVVVHLNGFKTAEIHNDPGRTEGHIALQLHGDQDMLVSFKDIEIKTE
;
A
#
# COMPACT_ATOMS: atom_id res chain seq x y z
N MET A 1 67.76 -62.27 20.03
CA MET A 1 66.42 -62.44 19.49
C MET A 1 65.64 -61.13 19.85
N ASN A 2 65.76 -60.13 18.95
CA ASN A 2 65.23 -58.78 19.22
C ASN A 2 63.93 -58.57 18.42
N TYR A 3 62.81 -58.37 19.11
CA TYR A 3 61.54 -58.01 18.51
C TYR A 3 61.39 -56.48 18.49
N HIS A 4 61.34 -55.89 17.29
CA HIS A 4 60.99 -54.48 17.10
C HIS A 4 59.50 -54.37 17.01
N LEU A 5 58.90 -53.72 18.00
CA LEU A 5 57.50 -53.26 17.94
C LEU A 5 57.43 -52.02 17.05
N ARG A 6 56.70 -52.08 15.91
CA ARG A 6 56.28 -50.92 15.08
C ARG A 6 54.99 -50.35 15.68
N LYS A 7 55.04 -49.10 16.20
CA LYS A 7 53.89 -48.34 16.57
C LYS A 7 53.32 -47.64 15.31
N SER A 8 52.14 -48.06 14.88
CA SER A 8 51.37 -47.37 13.83
C SER A 8 50.61 -46.20 14.45
N PHE A 9 50.91 -44.96 14.04
CA PHE A 9 50.11 -43.77 14.37
C PHE A 9 48.99 -43.69 13.36
N LEU A 10 47.73 -43.81 13.83
CA LEU A 10 46.55 -43.58 13.03
C LEU A 10 46.19 -42.06 13.17
N SER A 11 46.47 -41.28 12.13
CA SER A 11 46.03 -39.87 12.08
C SER A 11 44.58 -39.82 11.70
N VAL A 12 43.73 -39.39 12.64
CA VAL A 12 42.34 -39.04 12.36
C VAL A 12 42.30 -37.60 11.81
N ILE A 13 41.98 -37.44 10.54
CA ILE A 13 41.75 -36.16 9.93
C ILE A 13 40.28 -35.82 10.19
N LEU A 14 40.03 -34.86 11.08
CA LEU A 14 38.70 -34.28 11.34
C LEU A 14 38.43 -33.22 10.29
N THR A 15 37.62 -33.53 9.27
CA THR A 15 37.16 -32.60 8.27
C THR A 15 36.00 -31.78 8.87
N ILE A 16 36.27 -30.53 9.26
CA ILE A 16 35.24 -29.57 9.65
C ILE A 16 34.64 -28.99 8.37
N THR A 17 33.48 -29.48 7.97
CA THR A 17 32.66 -28.84 6.92
C THR A 17 31.89 -27.66 7.54
N THR A 18 32.40 -26.43 7.37
CA THR A 18 31.67 -25.22 7.66
C THR A 18 30.58 -25.06 6.60
N GLY A 19 29.37 -25.47 6.95
CA GLY A 19 28.18 -25.18 6.14
C GLY A 19 27.93 -23.67 6.10
N LEU A 20 28.29 -23.01 4.99
CA LEU A 20 27.82 -21.65 4.69
C LEU A 20 26.34 -21.75 4.38
N SER A 21 25.51 -21.43 5.36
CA SER A 21 24.07 -21.17 5.14
C SER A 21 23.97 -19.88 4.31
N PHE A 22 23.76 -20.03 3.02
CA PHE A 22 23.31 -18.92 2.20
C PHE A 22 21.85 -18.61 2.61
N ASP A 23 21.66 -17.63 3.48
CA ASP A 23 20.37 -16.97 3.64
C ASP A 23 19.99 -16.36 2.30
N SER A 24 19.24 -17.10 1.50
CA SER A 24 18.58 -16.56 0.32
C SER A 24 17.52 -15.57 0.80
N HIS A 25 17.91 -14.33 1.04
CA HIS A 25 16.97 -13.22 1.09
C HIS A 25 16.27 -13.21 -0.27
N LEU A 26 15.10 -13.81 -0.33
CA LEU A 26 14.22 -13.73 -1.51
C LEU A 26 14.02 -12.24 -1.78
N ILE A 27 14.63 -11.74 -2.85
CA ILE A 27 14.40 -10.37 -3.29
C ILE A 27 12.90 -10.28 -3.62
N GLN A 28 12.14 -9.69 -2.70
CA GLN A 28 10.70 -9.50 -2.88
C GLN A 28 10.47 -8.61 -4.09
N LYS A 29 9.86 -9.18 -5.12
CA LYS A 29 9.57 -8.49 -6.37
C LYS A 29 8.26 -7.72 -6.25
N TRP A 30 8.19 -6.56 -6.90
CA TRP A 30 6.94 -5.85 -7.10
C TRP A 30 5.98 -6.71 -7.93
N GLN A 31 4.76 -6.85 -7.43
CA GLN A 31 3.67 -7.56 -8.10
C GLN A 31 2.63 -6.52 -8.52
N PRO A 32 2.21 -6.48 -9.80
CA PRO A 32 1.18 -5.57 -10.25
C PRO A 32 -0.18 -5.97 -9.66
N LEU A 33 -0.88 -5.01 -9.06
CA LEU A 33 -2.29 -5.14 -8.67
C LEU A 33 -3.23 -4.68 -9.79
N PHE A 34 -2.70 -4.03 -10.81
CA PHE A 34 -3.43 -3.58 -11.99
C PHE A 34 -2.63 -3.94 -13.25
N ASP A 35 -3.27 -4.64 -14.19
CA ASP A 35 -2.66 -5.15 -15.42
C ASP A 35 -2.61 -4.11 -16.56
N GLY A 36 -3.13 -2.89 -16.33
CA GLY A 36 -3.25 -1.84 -17.34
C GLY A 36 -4.42 -2.04 -18.32
N LYS A 37 -5.22 -3.10 -18.20
CA LYS A 37 -6.24 -3.48 -19.20
C LYS A 37 -7.60 -3.77 -18.59
N THR A 38 -7.66 -4.40 -17.41
CA THR A 38 -8.90 -4.88 -16.78
C THR A 38 -8.94 -4.55 -15.31
N LEU A 39 -10.12 -4.62 -14.70
CA LEU A 39 -10.30 -4.54 -13.23
C LEU A 39 -10.27 -5.94 -12.58
N LYS A 40 -9.65 -6.94 -13.21
CA LYS A 40 -9.52 -8.28 -12.64
C LYS A 40 -8.77 -8.22 -11.29
N GLY A 41 -9.32 -8.87 -10.28
CA GLY A 41 -8.81 -8.82 -8.90
C GLY A 41 -9.32 -7.63 -8.09
N TRP A 42 -10.30 -6.90 -8.66
CA TRP A 42 -10.99 -5.80 -8.02
C TRP A 42 -12.50 -5.90 -8.21
N HIS A 43 -13.26 -5.44 -7.23
CA HIS A 43 -14.70 -5.26 -7.33
C HIS A 43 -15.10 -3.85 -6.91
N VAL A 44 -16.28 -3.44 -7.36
CA VAL A 44 -16.80 -2.08 -7.16
C VAL A 44 -17.83 -2.10 -6.05
N LEU A 45 -17.71 -1.20 -5.07
CA LEU A 45 -18.79 -0.83 -4.16
C LEU A 45 -19.56 0.37 -4.72
N PRO A 46 -20.88 0.46 -4.47
CA PRO A 46 -21.72 1.52 -5.02
C PRO A 46 -21.25 2.93 -4.65
N GLY A 47 -21.36 3.86 -5.59
CA GLY A 47 -20.97 5.26 -5.47
C GLY A 47 -20.00 5.65 -6.59
N GLY A 48 -20.51 6.18 -7.70
CA GLY A 48 -19.71 6.57 -8.86
C GLY A 48 -19.39 5.43 -9.85
N ASN A 49 -18.47 5.68 -10.74
CA ASN A 49 -18.12 4.78 -11.85
C ASN A 49 -16.61 4.59 -11.99
N TRP A 50 -16.18 3.35 -12.13
CA TRP A 50 -14.82 2.95 -12.36
C TRP A 50 -14.65 2.26 -13.70
N ARG A 51 -13.65 2.68 -14.50
CA ARG A 51 -13.35 2.08 -15.80
C ARG A 51 -11.86 2.12 -16.11
N VAL A 52 -11.44 1.28 -17.03
CA VAL A 52 -10.07 1.32 -17.56
C VAL A 52 -10.06 2.11 -18.86
N GLU A 53 -9.19 3.12 -18.93
CA GLU A 53 -8.98 3.96 -20.10
C GLU A 53 -7.49 4.15 -20.38
N LYS A 54 -7.01 3.72 -21.56
CA LYS A 54 -5.62 3.97 -22.00
C LYS A 54 -4.57 3.62 -20.94
N GLY A 55 -4.69 2.42 -20.37
CA GLY A 55 -3.70 1.88 -19.41
C GLY A 55 -3.81 2.44 -17.99
N LYS A 56 -4.91 3.08 -17.63
CA LYS A 56 -5.17 3.63 -16.30
C LYS A 56 -6.58 3.34 -15.83
N ILE A 57 -6.78 3.20 -14.54
CA ILE A 57 -8.08 3.20 -13.89
C ILE A 57 -8.55 4.66 -13.80
N VAL A 58 -9.78 4.93 -14.20
CA VAL A 58 -10.41 6.24 -14.10
C VAL A 58 -11.66 6.13 -13.26
N GLY A 59 -11.71 6.90 -12.19
CA GLY A 59 -12.87 7.03 -11.31
C GLY A 59 -13.59 8.36 -11.52
N ARG A 60 -14.93 8.32 -11.55
CA ARG A 60 -15.81 9.48 -11.64
C ARG A 60 -17.01 9.33 -10.72
N SER A 61 -17.38 10.39 -10.03
CA SER A 61 -18.67 10.51 -9.35
C SER A 61 -19.24 11.91 -9.51
N GLU A 62 -20.54 12.02 -9.28
CA GLU A 62 -21.25 13.28 -9.26
C GLU A 62 -21.56 13.68 -7.81
N LYS A 63 -21.60 14.98 -7.54
CA LYS A 63 -21.91 15.53 -6.21
C LYS A 63 -23.26 15.07 -5.66
N SER A 64 -24.17 14.65 -6.52
CA SER A 64 -25.48 14.11 -6.13
C SER A 64 -25.45 12.73 -5.49
N ASP A 65 -24.35 11.96 -5.62
CA ASP A 65 -24.21 10.67 -4.95
C ASP A 65 -23.56 10.86 -3.57
N PRO A 66 -24.30 10.61 -2.48
CA PRO A 66 -23.76 10.78 -1.12
C PRO A 66 -22.80 9.65 -0.71
N ARG A 67 -22.74 8.56 -1.49
CA ARG A 67 -21.91 7.39 -1.15
C ARG A 67 -20.50 7.54 -1.67
N HIS A 68 -19.54 7.07 -0.89
CA HIS A 68 -18.19 6.83 -1.39
C HIS A 68 -18.23 5.71 -2.41
N GLY A 69 -17.77 5.99 -3.63
CA GLY A 69 -17.53 4.97 -4.64
C GLY A 69 -16.17 4.34 -4.41
N LEU A 70 -16.13 3.02 -4.25
CA LEU A 70 -14.87 2.34 -3.97
C LEU A 70 -14.57 1.27 -5.01
N LEU A 71 -13.29 1.15 -5.36
CA LEU A 71 -12.75 0.03 -6.11
C LEU A 71 -11.83 -0.75 -5.16
N VAL A 72 -12.28 -1.94 -4.75
CA VAL A 72 -11.70 -2.74 -3.65
C VAL A 72 -11.00 -3.97 -4.22
N THR A 73 -9.83 -4.34 -3.68
CA THR A 73 -9.16 -5.60 -4.07
C THR A 73 -9.93 -6.82 -3.57
N ASP A 74 -10.00 -7.89 -4.38
CA ASP A 74 -10.61 -9.16 -3.95
C ASP A 74 -9.80 -9.84 -2.84
N SER A 75 -8.49 -9.61 -2.80
CA SER A 75 -7.57 -10.15 -1.80
C SER A 75 -7.33 -9.19 -0.65
N THR A 76 -6.97 -9.72 0.52
CA THR A 76 -6.49 -8.98 1.68
C THR A 76 -4.96 -9.01 1.77
N TYR A 77 -4.39 -8.03 2.47
CA TYR A 77 -2.94 -7.87 2.65
C TYR A 77 -2.63 -7.50 4.10
N LYS A 78 -1.56 -8.10 4.63
CA LYS A 78 -1.11 -7.89 6.01
C LYS A 78 0.08 -6.94 6.07
N ASP A 79 1.26 -7.44 5.76
CA ASP A 79 2.50 -6.68 5.74
C ASP A 79 2.95 -6.47 4.30
N PHE A 80 3.11 -5.21 3.91
CA PHE A 80 3.39 -4.86 2.52
C PHE A 80 4.03 -3.48 2.38
N THR A 81 4.59 -3.27 1.20
CA THR A 81 4.82 -1.93 0.63
C THR A 81 4.01 -1.83 -0.66
N LEU A 82 3.09 -0.87 -0.70
CA LEU A 82 2.21 -0.56 -1.83
C LEU A 82 2.69 0.73 -2.49
N ARG A 83 2.74 0.75 -3.81
CA ARG A 83 3.08 1.94 -4.61
C ARG A 83 2.03 2.16 -5.69
N ILE A 84 1.59 3.41 -5.82
CA ILE A 84 0.64 3.82 -6.87
C ILE A 84 1.10 5.14 -7.50
N LYS A 85 0.66 5.38 -8.74
CA LYS A 85 0.60 6.72 -9.29
C LYS A 85 -0.84 7.17 -9.44
N TYR A 86 -1.13 8.39 -9.00
CA TYR A 86 -2.43 9.00 -9.13
C TYR A 86 -2.36 10.40 -9.75
N LEU A 87 -3.46 10.81 -10.36
CA LEU A 87 -3.72 12.15 -10.88
C LEU A 87 -5.12 12.56 -10.43
N ALA A 88 -5.20 13.38 -9.40
CA ALA A 88 -6.44 14.00 -8.94
C ALA A 88 -6.70 15.25 -9.79
N VAL A 89 -7.79 15.23 -10.54
CA VAL A 89 -8.21 16.35 -11.39
C VAL A 89 -9.29 17.17 -10.69
N LYS A 90 -10.19 16.50 -9.95
CA LYS A 90 -11.30 17.11 -9.26
C LYS A 90 -11.70 16.26 -8.04
N GLY A 91 -11.96 16.92 -6.91
CA GLY A 91 -12.42 16.33 -5.66
C GLY A 91 -11.33 15.70 -4.81
N ASN A 92 -11.75 15.14 -3.69
CA ASN A 92 -10.92 14.44 -2.70
C ASN A 92 -11.03 12.92 -2.89
N SER A 93 -9.92 12.22 -2.83
CA SER A 93 -9.81 10.78 -3.00
C SER A 93 -8.94 10.18 -1.88
N GLY A 94 -8.69 8.88 -1.90
CA GLY A 94 -7.84 8.21 -0.95
C GLY A 94 -7.36 6.86 -1.43
N LEU A 95 -6.20 6.46 -0.93
CA LEU A 95 -5.68 5.11 -1.02
C LEU A 95 -5.93 4.41 0.31
N TYR A 96 -6.99 3.63 0.38
CA TYR A 96 -7.30 2.79 1.54
C TYR A 96 -6.41 1.56 1.59
N PHE A 97 -6.10 1.12 2.80
CA PHE A 97 -5.35 -0.10 3.03
C PHE A 97 -5.75 -0.74 4.37
N ARG A 98 -5.67 -2.07 4.42
CA ARG A 98 -6.10 -2.88 5.57
C ARG A 98 -7.54 -2.58 6.00
N VAL A 99 -8.40 -2.20 5.05
CA VAL A 99 -9.80 -1.88 5.33
C VAL A 99 -10.68 -3.11 5.37
N LYS A 100 -11.81 -2.97 6.03
CA LYS A 100 -12.93 -3.90 6.04
C LYS A 100 -14.11 -3.25 5.33
N GLU A 101 -14.78 -4.01 4.49
CA GLU A 101 -16.05 -3.60 3.91
C GLU A 101 -17.15 -3.54 4.97
N VAL A 102 -17.94 -2.47 4.90
CA VAL A 102 -19.09 -2.22 5.78
C VAL A 102 -20.25 -1.69 4.96
N GLY A 103 -21.44 -1.71 5.54
CA GLY A 103 -22.59 -1.04 4.94
C GLY A 103 -22.53 0.49 5.07
N GLY A 104 -23.50 1.17 4.47
CA GLY A 104 -23.68 2.61 4.60
C GLY A 104 -22.96 3.43 3.54
N VAL A 105 -22.79 4.73 3.80
CA VAL A 105 -22.29 5.70 2.83
C VAL A 105 -20.78 5.61 2.59
N TYR A 106 -20.03 5.12 3.55
CA TYR A 106 -18.58 5.01 3.46
C TYR A 106 -18.10 3.75 2.73
N GLY A 107 -18.87 2.65 2.80
CA GLY A 107 -18.55 1.37 2.16
C GLY A 107 -17.40 0.59 2.81
N VAL A 108 -16.45 1.26 3.45
CA VAL A 108 -15.34 0.66 4.20
C VAL A 108 -15.07 1.40 5.49
N GLU A 109 -14.38 0.73 6.43
CA GLU A 109 -13.76 1.32 7.62
C GLU A 109 -12.28 0.97 7.68
N GLY A 110 -11.46 1.90 8.16
CA GLY A 110 -10.01 1.74 8.35
C GLY A 110 -9.19 2.91 7.80
N LEU A 111 -7.88 2.70 7.69
CA LEU A 111 -6.94 3.76 7.31
C LEU A 111 -6.92 4.02 5.82
N GLN A 112 -6.77 5.30 5.47
CA GLN A 112 -6.41 5.75 4.12
C GLN A 112 -5.19 6.68 4.17
N ALA A 113 -4.34 6.58 3.17
CA ALA A 113 -3.43 7.65 2.78
C ALA A 113 -4.22 8.61 1.91
N GLU A 114 -4.33 9.84 2.38
CA GLU A 114 -5.22 10.85 1.81
C GLU A 114 -4.72 11.34 0.45
N ILE A 115 -5.64 11.55 -0.48
CA ILE A 115 -5.41 12.20 -1.78
C ILE A 115 -6.30 13.43 -1.82
N ASP A 116 -5.88 14.46 -1.10
CA ASP A 116 -6.54 15.76 -1.05
C ASP A 116 -5.59 16.86 -1.55
N PRO A 117 -5.72 17.27 -2.82
CA PRO A 117 -4.82 18.26 -3.42
C PRO A 117 -4.91 19.66 -2.78
N PHE A 118 -5.79 19.86 -1.83
CA PHE A 118 -5.99 21.18 -1.20
C PHE A 118 -5.28 21.31 0.14
N SER A 119 -5.32 20.29 1.01
CA SER A 119 -4.78 20.41 2.36
C SER A 119 -4.26 19.12 2.97
N GLY A 120 -4.78 17.95 2.60
CA GLY A 120 -4.56 16.69 3.30
C GLY A 120 -3.65 15.68 2.60
N ASP A 121 -3.14 15.98 1.41
CA ASP A 121 -2.47 15.00 0.55
C ASP A 121 -1.24 14.37 1.23
N GLY A 122 -1.24 13.04 1.31
CA GLY A 122 -0.20 12.26 1.98
C GLY A 122 -0.39 12.09 3.49
N GLY A 123 -1.45 12.62 4.09
CA GLY A 123 -1.81 12.38 5.48
C GLY A 123 -2.41 10.99 5.71
N LEU A 124 -2.68 10.65 6.98
CA LEU A 124 -3.39 9.45 7.38
C LEU A 124 -4.73 9.81 8.03
N TYR A 125 -5.80 9.27 7.47
CA TYR A 125 -7.16 9.41 7.98
C TYR A 125 -7.77 8.03 8.25
N GLU A 126 -8.56 7.88 9.31
CA GLU A 126 -9.28 6.63 9.61
C GLU A 126 -10.78 6.82 9.46
N THR A 127 -11.32 6.29 8.37
CA THR A 127 -12.75 6.30 8.09
C THR A 127 -13.48 5.33 9.02
N GLY A 128 -14.57 5.80 9.62
CA GLY A 128 -15.35 5.03 10.60
C GLY A 128 -14.66 4.88 11.96
N GLY A 129 -13.56 5.61 12.20
CA GLY A 129 -12.77 5.55 13.42
C GLY A 129 -12.34 6.93 13.92
N ARG A 130 -11.02 7.14 14.06
CA ARG A 130 -10.41 8.31 14.72
C ARG A 130 -10.46 9.62 13.90
N GLY A 131 -10.81 9.57 12.61
CA GLY A 131 -10.63 10.70 11.71
C GLY A 131 -9.16 10.92 11.37
N TRP A 132 -8.67 12.17 11.45
CA TRP A 132 -7.25 12.44 11.23
C TRP A 132 -6.37 11.76 12.28
N VAL A 133 -5.50 10.86 11.82
CA VAL A 133 -4.46 10.20 12.62
C VAL A 133 -3.13 10.95 12.48
N VAL A 134 -2.82 11.38 11.26
CA VAL A 134 -1.71 12.30 10.95
C VAL A 134 -2.24 13.30 9.93
N GLU A 135 -2.56 14.52 10.37
CA GLU A 135 -2.99 15.61 9.50
C GLU A 135 -1.75 16.42 9.10
N PRO A 136 -1.43 16.54 7.80
CA PRO A 136 -0.30 17.34 7.37
C PRO A 136 -0.60 18.82 7.42
N ASP A 137 0.43 19.65 7.63
CA ASP A 137 0.32 21.08 7.40
C ASP A 137 0.17 21.39 5.91
N SER A 138 -0.77 22.26 5.56
CA SER A 138 -1.03 22.65 4.16
C SER A 138 0.20 23.30 3.48
N ALA A 139 1.08 23.94 4.24
CA ALA A 139 2.34 24.47 3.74
C ALA A 139 3.33 23.36 3.36
N ASP A 140 3.27 22.22 4.06
CA ASP A 140 4.08 21.05 3.74
C ASP A 140 3.51 20.32 2.51
N VAL A 141 2.18 20.17 2.40
CA VAL A 141 1.54 19.59 1.19
C VAL A 141 2.03 20.28 -0.07
N LYS A 142 2.15 21.60 -0.08
CA LYS A 142 2.67 22.38 -1.21
C LYS A 142 4.11 22.04 -1.61
N LYS A 143 4.90 21.45 -0.71
CA LYS A 143 6.30 21.06 -1.00
C LYS A 143 6.40 19.75 -1.74
N TRP A 144 5.49 18.81 -1.48
CA TRP A 144 5.56 17.45 -2.05
C TRP A 144 4.51 17.15 -3.11
N TYR A 145 3.31 17.75 -3.06
CA TYR A 145 2.27 17.56 -4.06
C TYR A 145 2.54 18.31 -5.36
N LYS A 146 2.26 17.69 -6.49
CA LYS A 146 2.45 18.26 -7.83
C LYS A 146 1.09 18.42 -8.52
N PRO A 147 0.46 19.63 -8.46
CA PRO A 147 -0.85 19.88 -9.04
C PRO A 147 -0.90 19.58 -10.55
N GLY A 148 -1.96 18.90 -11.00
CA GLY A 148 -2.17 18.59 -12.41
C GLY A 148 -1.15 17.62 -13.03
N LYS A 149 -0.31 16.97 -12.21
CA LYS A 149 0.67 15.98 -12.64
C LYS A 149 0.44 14.65 -11.93
N TRP A 150 1.05 13.59 -12.47
CA TRP A 150 1.10 12.30 -11.78
C TRP A 150 1.94 12.42 -10.52
N ASN A 151 1.35 12.02 -9.40
CA ASN A 151 2.01 11.92 -8.11
C ASN A 151 2.24 10.44 -7.79
N THR A 152 3.33 10.13 -7.11
CA THR A 152 3.64 8.76 -6.65
C THR A 152 3.46 8.70 -5.15
N MET A 153 2.54 7.84 -4.71
CA MET A 153 2.32 7.55 -3.30
C MET A 153 2.84 6.15 -2.98
N THR A 154 3.50 6.02 -1.83
CA THR A 154 3.98 4.74 -1.30
C THR A 154 3.49 4.59 0.13
N VAL A 155 2.87 3.47 0.45
CA VAL A 155 2.45 3.10 1.81
C VAL A 155 3.19 1.84 2.21
N SER A 156 3.98 1.90 3.27
CA SER A 156 4.58 0.73 3.93
C SER A 156 3.83 0.45 5.22
N ALA A 157 3.23 -0.73 5.33
CA ALA A 157 2.48 -1.17 6.50
C ALA A 157 3.07 -2.49 6.99
N LYS A 158 3.70 -2.48 8.20
CA LYS A 158 4.39 -3.63 8.81
C LYS A 158 3.99 -3.74 10.27
N GLY A 159 3.34 -4.86 10.66
CA GLY A 159 2.76 -4.98 11.98
C GLY A 159 1.88 -3.77 12.30
N GLN A 160 2.17 -3.07 13.38
CA GLN A 160 1.46 -1.87 13.83
C GLN A 160 2.11 -0.56 13.38
N SER A 161 3.04 -0.60 12.43
CA SER A 161 3.70 0.60 11.90
C SER A 161 3.24 0.88 10.48
N VAL A 162 2.98 2.16 10.19
CA VAL A 162 2.63 2.64 8.85
C VAL A 162 3.47 3.86 8.52
N VAL A 163 4.01 3.89 7.31
CA VAL A 163 4.76 5.04 6.77
C VAL A 163 4.20 5.37 5.39
N VAL A 164 3.92 6.64 5.16
CA VAL A 164 3.46 7.17 3.86
C VAL A 164 4.54 8.08 3.28
N HIS A 165 4.80 7.90 2.00
CA HIS A 165 5.62 8.81 1.21
C HIS A 165 4.84 9.33 0.01
N LEU A 166 4.96 10.62 -0.27
CA LEU A 166 4.44 11.26 -1.46
C LEU A 166 5.59 11.91 -2.24
N ASN A 167 5.79 11.48 -3.50
CA ASN A 167 6.87 11.95 -4.37
C ASN A 167 8.28 11.85 -3.74
N GLY A 168 8.48 10.85 -2.85
CA GLY A 168 9.74 10.62 -2.13
C GLY A 168 9.87 11.33 -0.79
N PHE A 169 8.96 12.25 -0.45
CA PHE A 169 8.91 12.86 0.89
C PHE A 169 8.14 11.97 1.85
N LYS A 170 8.65 11.74 3.07
CA LYS A 170 7.88 11.10 4.13
C LYS A 170 6.84 12.09 4.64
N THR A 171 5.56 11.76 4.50
CA THR A 171 4.44 12.67 4.78
C THR A 171 3.67 12.28 6.03
N ALA A 172 3.64 10.99 6.37
CA ALA A 172 3.04 10.51 7.60
C ALA A 172 3.78 9.27 8.10
N GLU A 173 3.80 9.11 9.43
CA GLU A 173 4.35 7.94 10.10
C GLU A 173 3.63 7.71 11.43
N ILE A 174 3.23 6.46 11.68
CA ILE A 174 2.66 6.02 12.96
C ILE A 174 3.30 4.71 13.38
N HIS A 175 3.39 4.54 14.72
CA HIS A 175 3.88 3.33 15.36
C HIS A 175 2.88 2.86 16.41
N ASN A 176 2.87 1.56 16.70
CA ASN A 176 1.97 0.96 17.70
C ASN A 176 0.48 1.28 17.40
N ASP A 177 0.11 1.37 16.12
CA ASP A 177 -1.27 1.60 15.73
C ASP A 177 -2.18 0.46 16.21
N PRO A 178 -3.25 0.75 17.00
CA PRO A 178 -4.16 -0.26 17.50
C PRO A 178 -5.13 -0.76 16.43
N GLY A 179 -5.10 -0.18 15.22
CA GLY A 179 -6.00 -0.50 14.13
C GLY A 179 -5.73 -1.88 13.51
N ARG A 180 -6.36 -2.11 12.36
CA ARG A 180 -6.25 -3.39 11.65
C ARG A 180 -4.84 -3.62 11.13
N THR A 181 -4.36 -4.85 11.28
CA THR A 181 -3.07 -5.29 10.72
C THR A 181 -3.23 -6.04 9.39
N GLU A 182 -4.47 -6.29 8.94
CA GLU A 182 -4.79 -6.97 7.68
C GLU A 182 -6.14 -6.48 7.14
N GLY A 183 -6.30 -6.45 5.81
CA GLY A 183 -7.54 -6.10 5.12
C GLY A 183 -7.32 -5.78 3.65
N HIS A 184 -8.36 -5.27 3.01
CA HIS A 184 -8.34 -4.92 1.59
C HIS A 184 -7.58 -3.61 1.34
N ILE A 185 -7.17 -3.43 0.08
CA ILE A 185 -6.76 -2.15 -0.50
C ILE A 185 -7.94 -1.61 -1.29
N ALA A 186 -8.19 -0.29 -1.22
CA ALA A 186 -9.23 0.32 -2.04
C ALA A 186 -8.84 1.71 -2.53
N LEU A 187 -9.41 2.08 -3.69
CA LEU A 187 -9.34 3.43 -4.26
C LEU A 187 -10.69 4.10 -4.06
N GLN A 188 -10.69 5.40 -3.72
CA GLN A 188 -11.89 6.13 -3.32
C GLN A 188 -12.34 7.14 -4.38
N LEU A 189 -13.67 7.26 -4.48
CA LEU A 189 -14.38 8.46 -4.93
C LEU A 189 -15.17 8.99 -3.74
N HIS A 190 -14.85 10.19 -3.27
CA HIS A 190 -15.54 10.77 -2.13
C HIS A 190 -17.00 11.10 -2.48
N GLY A 191 -17.95 10.69 -1.61
CA GLY A 191 -19.35 11.05 -1.73
C GLY A 191 -19.57 12.57 -1.62
N ASP A 192 -20.71 13.04 -2.07
CA ASP A 192 -21.08 14.47 -2.05
C ASP A 192 -20.12 15.40 -2.81
N GLN A 193 -19.29 14.84 -3.72
CA GLN A 193 -18.35 15.60 -4.53
C GLN A 193 -18.39 15.16 -5.99
N ASP A 194 -18.15 16.13 -6.87
CA ASP A 194 -17.81 15.83 -8.26
C ASP A 194 -16.37 15.35 -8.33
N MET A 195 -16.17 14.10 -8.73
CA MET A 195 -14.87 13.47 -8.75
C MET A 195 -14.36 13.18 -10.15
N LEU A 196 -13.06 13.38 -10.33
CA LEU A 196 -12.29 12.85 -11.45
C LEU A 196 -10.88 12.53 -10.99
N VAL A 197 -10.57 11.27 -10.85
CA VAL A 197 -9.26 10.80 -10.45
C VAL A 197 -8.81 9.65 -11.37
N SER A 198 -7.51 9.53 -11.59
CA SER A 198 -6.91 8.45 -12.37
C SER A 198 -5.80 7.78 -11.58
N PHE A 199 -5.67 6.45 -11.72
CA PHE A 199 -4.64 5.63 -11.08
C PHE A 199 -3.94 4.75 -12.10
N LYS A 200 -2.65 4.51 -11.92
CA LYS A 200 -1.84 3.55 -12.68
C LYS A 200 -0.62 3.09 -11.90
N ASP A 201 0.13 2.15 -12.47
CA ASP A 201 1.36 1.62 -11.87
C ASP A 201 1.11 1.21 -10.40
N ILE A 202 0.02 0.44 -10.18
CA ILE A 202 -0.39 -0.03 -8.85
C ILE A 202 0.34 -1.35 -8.61
N GLU A 203 1.27 -1.34 -7.67
CA GLU A 203 2.18 -2.47 -7.42
C GLU A 203 2.38 -2.68 -5.92
N ILE A 204 2.51 -3.93 -5.52
CA ILE A 204 2.69 -4.33 -4.12
C ILE A 204 3.91 -5.24 -3.97
N LYS A 205 4.58 -5.14 -2.82
CA LYS A 205 5.49 -6.16 -2.27
C LYS A 205 4.89 -6.65 -0.96
N THR A 206 4.63 -7.93 -0.83
CA THR A 206 4.19 -8.56 0.42
C THR A 206 5.40 -9.14 1.14
N GLU A 207 5.40 -9.17 2.46
CA GLU A 207 6.46 -9.74 3.32
C GLU A 207 6.01 -11.04 3.97
#